data_39139a37b579fc0c3c8b20fa088f530e
#
_entry.id   39139a37b579fc0c3c8b20fa088f530e
#
_cell.length_a   1.000
_cell.length_b   1.000
_cell.length_c   1.000
_cell.angle_alpha   90.00
_cell.angle_beta   90.00
_cell.angle_gamma   90.00
#
_symmetry.space_group_name_H-M   'P 1'
#
loop_
_entity.id
_entity.type
_entity.pdbx_description
1 polymer ?
#
loop_
_entity_poly.entity_id
_entity_poly.type
_entity_poly.pdbx_seq_one_letter_code
_entity_poly.pdbx_strand_id
1 'polypeptide(L)'
;MLKTIALIIVVAIAGILIFAATKPDTFAVQRSISIKAPPEKVFPLINDFKRWDAWSPWEKKDPAMKRTYGPTTRGKGANYAWDGNSDVGRGSMDITDSVPPSKVALKLDFVKPFEGHNTVDFTLEPKGEMTNVTWAMRGPAPFISKVMQVFCNMDTMIGKDFESGLANLKTAAEK
;
A
#
# COMPACT_ATOMS: atom_id res chain seq x y z
N MET A 1 -26.45 0.70 39.46
CA MET A 1 -26.35 0.05 38.12
C MET A 1 -25.76 1.00 37.06
N LEU A 2 -26.33 2.17 36.74
CA LEU A 2 -25.81 3.08 35.71
C LEU A 2 -24.38 3.57 36.00
N LYS A 3 -24.07 3.96 37.25
CA LYS A 3 -22.70 4.37 37.65
C LYS A 3 -21.67 3.23 37.53
N THR A 4 -22.07 2.00 37.82
CA THR A 4 -21.19 0.82 37.70
C THR A 4 -20.90 0.49 36.22
N ILE A 5 -21.92 0.61 35.35
CA ILE A 5 -21.76 0.42 33.90
C ILE A 5 -20.83 1.50 33.32
N ALA A 6 -21.06 2.77 33.71
CA ALA A 6 -20.20 3.87 33.27
C ALA A 6 -18.74 3.69 33.70
N LEU A 7 -18.49 3.22 34.93
CA LEU A 7 -17.15 2.94 35.43
C LEU A 7 -16.49 1.82 34.62
N ILE A 8 -17.19 0.72 34.30
CA ILE A 8 -16.67 -0.37 33.50
C ILE A 8 -16.28 0.10 32.10
N ILE A 9 -17.11 0.94 31.46
CA ILE A 9 -16.81 1.50 30.12
C ILE A 9 -15.54 2.35 30.18
N VAL A 10 -15.40 3.23 31.18
CA VAL A 10 -14.20 4.08 31.34
C VAL A 10 -12.94 3.24 31.51
N VAL A 11 -13.01 2.19 32.36
CA VAL A 11 -11.87 1.27 32.58
C VAL A 11 -11.53 0.52 31.29
N ALA A 12 -12.52 0.06 30.52
CA ALA A 12 -12.31 -0.62 29.26
C ALA A 12 -11.66 0.32 28.22
N ILE A 13 -12.13 1.55 28.08
CA ILE A 13 -11.54 2.56 27.18
C ILE A 13 -10.09 2.85 27.60
N ALA A 14 -9.84 3.08 28.90
CA ALA A 14 -8.49 3.31 29.41
C ALA A 14 -7.55 2.13 29.09
N GLY A 15 -8.02 0.90 29.26
CA GLY A 15 -7.27 -0.31 28.91
C GLY A 15 -6.91 -0.36 27.42
N ILE A 16 -7.86 -0.04 26.53
CA ILE A 16 -7.64 0.01 25.08
C ILE A 16 -6.59 1.09 24.73
N LEU A 17 -6.68 2.28 25.31
CA LEU A 17 -5.74 3.37 25.05
C LEU A 17 -4.33 3.05 25.54
N ILE A 18 -4.21 2.45 26.73
CA ILE A 18 -2.92 1.99 27.27
C ILE A 18 -2.33 0.91 26.35
N PHE A 19 -3.13 -0.08 25.95
CA PHE A 19 -2.66 -1.12 25.03
C PHE A 19 -2.27 -0.57 23.66
N ALA A 20 -3.03 0.38 23.11
CA ALA A 20 -2.66 1.08 21.87
C ALA A 20 -1.33 1.82 22.01
N ALA A 21 -1.04 2.45 23.15
CA ALA A 21 0.21 3.15 23.41
C ALA A 21 1.44 2.22 23.39
N THR A 22 1.28 0.91 23.64
CA THR A 22 2.36 -0.08 23.56
C THR A 22 2.67 -0.54 22.14
N LYS A 23 1.81 -0.22 21.15
CA LYS A 23 2.04 -0.60 19.76
C LYS A 23 3.19 0.23 19.16
N PRO A 24 3.96 -0.33 18.18
CA PRO A 24 5.03 0.39 17.51
C PRO A 24 4.57 1.71 16.87
N ASP A 25 5.47 2.69 16.79
CA ASP A 25 5.25 3.99 16.12
C ASP A 25 5.29 3.92 14.59
N THR A 26 5.64 2.74 14.06
CA THR A 26 5.70 2.47 12.63
C THR A 26 5.01 1.15 12.31
N PHE A 27 4.55 1.03 11.08
CA PHE A 27 4.08 -0.23 10.54
C PHE A 27 4.88 -0.61 9.29
N ALA A 28 4.92 -1.91 8.98
CA ALA A 28 5.45 -2.45 7.75
C ALA A 28 4.55 -3.60 7.29
N VAL A 29 4.25 -3.63 5.99
CA VAL A 29 3.52 -4.70 5.32
C VAL A 29 4.33 -5.10 4.10
N GLN A 30 4.51 -6.40 3.89
CA GLN A 30 5.26 -6.92 2.76
C GLN A 30 4.64 -8.20 2.24
N ARG A 31 4.60 -8.35 0.91
CA ARG A 31 4.24 -9.59 0.21
C ARG A 31 5.17 -9.83 -0.97
N SER A 32 5.33 -11.08 -1.34
CA SER A 32 6.19 -11.47 -2.47
C SER A 32 5.52 -12.54 -3.33
N ILE A 33 5.85 -12.55 -4.62
CA ILE A 33 5.38 -13.56 -5.57
C ILE A 33 6.48 -13.87 -6.58
N SER A 34 6.53 -15.13 -7.05
CA SER A 34 7.36 -15.52 -8.18
C SER A 34 6.56 -15.46 -9.49
N ILE A 35 7.07 -14.73 -10.46
CA ILE A 35 6.49 -14.49 -11.78
C ILE A 35 7.35 -15.18 -12.83
N LYS A 36 6.74 -15.96 -13.72
CA LYS A 36 7.46 -16.64 -14.83
C LYS A 36 7.67 -15.67 -16.01
N ALA A 37 8.48 -14.67 -15.75
CA ALA A 37 8.90 -13.66 -16.74
C ALA A 37 10.22 -13.04 -16.27
N PRO A 38 11.09 -12.57 -17.20
CA PRO A 38 12.30 -11.85 -16.83
C PRO A 38 11.98 -10.48 -16.23
N PRO A 39 12.87 -9.91 -15.39
CA PRO A 39 12.64 -8.61 -14.73
C PRO A 39 12.33 -7.48 -15.71
N GLU A 40 12.93 -7.50 -16.90
CA GLU A 40 12.75 -6.49 -17.96
C GLU A 40 11.30 -6.44 -18.47
N LYS A 41 10.55 -7.55 -18.38
CA LYS A 41 9.13 -7.62 -18.74
C LYS A 41 8.22 -7.17 -17.60
N VAL A 42 8.59 -7.45 -16.36
CA VAL A 42 7.83 -7.09 -15.16
C VAL A 42 8.01 -5.63 -14.77
N PHE A 43 9.25 -5.14 -14.78
CA PHE A 43 9.63 -3.82 -14.32
C PHE A 43 8.82 -2.68 -14.95
N PRO A 44 8.58 -2.62 -16.28
CA PRO A 44 7.79 -1.56 -16.89
C PRO A 44 6.33 -1.49 -16.42
N LEU A 45 5.76 -2.61 -15.94
CA LEU A 45 4.40 -2.65 -15.38
C LEU A 45 4.30 -1.91 -14.05
N ILE A 46 5.39 -1.87 -13.29
CA ILE A 46 5.48 -1.20 -11.99
C ILE A 46 5.96 0.24 -12.16
N ASN A 47 6.95 0.45 -13.05
CA ASN A 47 7.66 1.71 -13.22
C ASN A 47 6.89 2.77 -14.03
N ASP A 48 5.71 2.45 -14.55
CA ASP A 48 4.85 3.36 -15.30
C ASP A 48 3.43 3.36 -14.71
N PHE A 49 3.01 4.45 -14.10
CA PHE A 49 1.68 4.59 -13.50
C PHE A 49 0.52 4.37 -14.47
N LYS A 50 0.70 4.60 -15.77
CA LYS A 50 -0.32 4.30 -16.78
C LYS A 50 -0.56 2.80 -17.00
N ARG A 51 0.34 1.95 -16.51
CA ARG A 51 0.22 0.49 -16.60
C ARG A 51 -0.39 -0.13 -15.34
N TRP A 52 -0.66 0.68 -14.31
CA TRP A 52 -1.21 0.20 -13.04
C TRP A 52 -2.67 -0.25 -13.15
N ASP A 53 -3.42 0.26 -14.15
CA ASP A 53 -4.77 -0.20 -14.48
C ASP A 53 -4.85 -1.71 -14.77
N ALA A 54 -3.79 -2.31 -15.29
CA ALA A 54 -3.72 -3.72 -15.62
C ALA A 54 -3.63 -4.62 -14.37
N TRP A 55 -3.09 -4.12 -13.24
CA TRP A 55 -2.78 -4.98 -12.10
C TRP A 55 -3.13 -4.42 -10.72
N SER A 56 -3.15 -3.11 -10.52
CA SER A 56 -3.43 -2.52 -9.21
C SER A 56 -4.84 -2.87 -8.73
N PRO A 57 -5.00 -3.39 -7.51
CA PRO A 57 -6.31 -3.77 -6.99
C PRO A 57 -7.23 -2.57 -6.77
N TRP A 58 -6.66 -1.39 -6.50
CA TRP A 58 -7.44 -0.16 -6.26
C TRP A 58 -8.10 0.39 -7.52
N GLU A 59 -7.52 0.14 -8.69
CA GLU A 59 -8.13 0.51 -9.98
C GLU A 59 -9.47 -0.17 -10.22
N LYS A 60 -9.67 -1.37 -9.63
CA LYS A 60 -10.92 -2.13 -9.71
C LYS A 60 -11.92 -1.75 -8.61
N LYS A 61 -11.45 -1.24 -7.47
CA LYS A 61 -12.33 -0.81 -6.36
C LYS A 61 -13.13 0.45 -6.69
N ASP A 62 -12.56 1.34 -7.51
CA ASP A 62 -13.26 2.51 -8.03
C ASP A 62 -12.85 2.81 -9.49
N PRO A 63 -13.50 2.18 -10.47
CA PRO A 63 -13.24 2.46 -11.89
C PRO A 63 -13.49 3.91 -12.30
N ALA A 64 -14.38 4.60 -11.57
CA ALA A 64 -14.76 5.99 -11.83
C ALA A 64 -13.85 7.02 -11.13
N MET A 65 -12.87 6.57 -10.34
CA MET A 65 -11.98 7.48 -9.62
C MET A 65 -11.27 8.43 -10.58
N LYS A 66 -11.18 9.70 -10.19
CA LYS A 66 -10.46 10.73 -10.96
C LYS A 66 -8.95 10.49 -10.83
N ARG A 67 -8.27 10.37 -11.96
CA ARG A 67 -6.82 10.17 -12.07
C ARG A 67 -6.17 11.41 -12.64
N THR A 68 -5.08 11.84 -12.03
CA THR A 68 -4.26 12.96 -12.50
C THR A 68 -2.82 12.50 -12.59
N TYR A 69 -2.22 12.65 -13.74
CA TYR A 69 -0.82 12.30 -13.98
C TYR A 69 0.02 13.56 -14.11
N GLY A 70 1.23 13.53 -13.61
CA GLY A 70 2.22 14.58 -13.81
C GLY A 70 2.77 14.63 -15.23
N PRO A 71 3.76 15.48 -15.48
CA PRO A 71 4.41 15.61 -16.80
C PRO A 71 5.06 14.32 -17.28
N THR A 72 5.54 13.49 -16.37
CA THR A 72 6.01 12.13 -16.66
C THR A 72 5.20 11.10 -15.85
N THR A 73 4.94 9.94 -16.44
CA THR A 73 4.21 8.83 -15.81
C THR A 73 5.09 7.66 -15.44
N ARG A 74 6.37 7.68 -15.88
CA ARG A 74 7.31 6.57 -15.69
C ARG A 74 8.65 7.04 -15.15
N GLY A 75 9.28 6.16 -14.37
CA GLY A 75 10.60 6.39 -13.79
C GLY A 75 10.63 7.47 -12.72
N LYS A 76 11.82 7.78 -12.24
CA LYS A 76 12.03 8.78 -11.20
C LYS A 76 11.44 10.13 -11.59
N GLY A 77 10.65 10.73 -10.68
CA GLY A 77 9.93 11.98 -10.87
C GLY A 77 8.54 11.82 -11.48
N ALA A 78 8.12 10.59 -11.82
CA ALA A 78 6.74 10.34 -12.20
C ALA A 78 5.81 10.59 -11.01
N ASN A 79 4.67 11.25 -11.29
CA ASN A 79 3.65 11.57 -10.32
C ASN A 79 2.28 11.08 -10.78
N TYR A 80 1.51 10.57 -9.83
CA TYR A 80 0.13 10.12 -9.99
C TYR A 80 -0.69 10.52 -8.78
N ALA A 81 -1.84 11.15 -9.00
CA ALA A 81 -2.79 11.49 -7.95
C ALA A 81 -4.17 10.93 -8.27
N TRP A 82 -4.91 10.54 -7.24
CA TRP A 82 -6.27 10.04 -7.37
C TRP A 82 -7.23 10.72 -6.40
N ASP A 83 -8.52 10.77 -6.78
CA ASP A 83 -9.63 11.21 -5.94
C ASP A 83 -10.82 10.32 -6.25
N GLY A 84 -11.19 9.45 -5.33
CA GLY A 84 -12.21 8.43 -5.51
C GLY A 84 -13.15 8.28 -4.33
N ASN A 85 -13.90 7.17 -4.33
CA ASN A 85 -14.89 6.85 -3.31
C ASN A 85 -14.25 6.52 -1.94
N SER A 86 -15.06 6.10 -0.96
CA SER A 86 -14.61 5.75 0.40
C SER A 86 -13.63 4.58 0.45
N ASP A 87 -13.61 3.70 -0.57
CA ASP A 87 -12.79 2.49 -0.57
C ASP A 87 -11.34 2.77 -1.03
N VAL A 88 -11.16 3.79 -1.85
CA VAL A 88 -9.83 4.19 -2.36
C VAL A 88 -9.36 5.54 -1.81
N GLY A 89 -10.27 6.38 -1.34
CA GLY A 89 -9.95 7.68 -0.77
C GLY A 89 -9.32 8.65 -1.77
N ARG A 90 -8.43 9.51 -1.26
CA ARG A 90 -7.69 10.49 -2.06
C ARG A 90 -6.24 10.53 -1.64
N GLY A 91 -5.34 10.62 -2.62
CA GLY A 91 -3.90 10.68 -2.35
C GLY A 91 -3.07 10.90 -3.61
N SER A 92 -1.75 10.73 -3.43
CA SER A 92 -0.78 10.80 -4.52
C SER A 92 0.38 9.84 -4.31
N MET A 93 1.06 9.50 -5.40
CA MET A 93 2.29 8.73 -5.42
C MET A 93 3.34 9.43 -6.29
N ASP A 94 4.58 9.40 -5.82
CA ASP A 94 5.74 9.90 -6.55
C ASP A 94 6.78 8.78 -6.65
N ILE A 95 7.28 8.47 -7.84
CA ILE A 95 8.45 7.59 -7.98
C ILE A 95 9.69 8.40 -7.57
N THR A 96 10.22 8.08 -6.41
CA THR A 96 11.39 8.75 -5.81
C THR A 96 12.71 8.17 -6.29
N ASP A 97 12.70 6.86 -6.66
CA ASP A 97 13.86 6.18 -7.20
C ASP A 97 13.44 5.07 -8.16
N SER A 98 14.27 4.83 -9.19
CA SER A 98 14.01 3.82 -10.22
C SER A 98 15.34 3.28 -10.73
N VAL A 99 15.60 2.01 -10.44
CA VAL A 99 16.81 1.28 -10.84
C VAL A 99 16.40 0.10 -11.73
N PRO A 100 16.34 0.28 -13.06
CA PRO A 100 15.97 -0.80 -13.96
C PRO A 100 16.99 -1.96 -13.95
N PRO A 101 16.55 -3.20 -14.04
CA PRO A 101 15.18 -3.68 -13.93
C PRO A 101 14.83 -4.16 -12.51
N SER A 102 15.53 -3.67 -11.45
CA SER A 102 15.59 -4.32 -10.14
C SER A 102 14.78 -3.63 -9.04
N LYS A 103 14.55 -2.30 -9.13
CA LYS A 103 13.92 -1.56 -8.01
C LYS A 103 13.10 -0.37 -8.49
N VAL A 104 11.92 -0.18 -7.86
CA VAL A 104 11.13 1.06 -7.91
C VAL A 104 10.78 1.46 -6.48
N ALA A 105 11.12 2.68 -6.08
CA ALA A 105 10.75 3.26 -4.79
C ALA A 105 9.78 4.41 -4.99
N LEU A 106 8.76 4.48 -4.13
CA LEU A 106 7.69 5.45 -4.21
C LEU A 106 7.46 6.11 -2.85
N LYS A 107 7.09 7.36 -2.89
CA LYS A 107 6.38 8.04 -1.81
C LYS A 107 4.88 7.89 -2.05
N LEU A 108 4.12 7.56 -1.02
CA LEU A 108 2.67 7.38 -1.06
C LEU A 108 2.04 8.25 0.02
N ASP A 109 1.34 9.27 -0.40
CA ASP A 109 0.66 10.21 0.50
C ASP A 109 -0.86 10.03 0.39
N PHE A 110 -1.52 9.75 1.51
CA PHE A 110 -2.96 9.78 1.64
C PHE A 110 -3.40 11.14 2.19
N VAL A 111 -4.51 11.65 1.66
CA VAL A 111 -5.18 12.88 2.13
C VAL A 111 -6.53 12.55 2.77
N LYS A 112 -7.22 11.51 2.27
CA LYS A 112 -8.51 11.01 2.78
C LYS A 112 -8.51 9.49 2.80
N PRO A 113 -9.21 8.86 3.78
CA PRO A 113 -9.97 9.44 4.89
C PRO A 113 -9.08 10.01 6.00
N PHE A 114 -7.83 9.57 6.11
CA PHE A 114 -6.85 10.03 7.09
C PHE A 114 -5.54 10.36 6.39
N GLU A 115 -4.90 11.43 6.83
CA GLU A 115 -3.59 11.81 6.35
C GLU A 115 -2.55 10.75 6.72
N GLY A 116 -1.69 10.39 5.76
CA GLY A 116 -0.65 9.40 5.96
C GLY A 116 0.46 9.52 4.93
N HIS A 117 1.71 9.37 5.39
CA HIS A 117 2.91 9.48 4.56
C HIS A 117 3.68 8.16 4.63
N ASN A 118 3.71 7.43 3.52
CA ASN A 118 4.30 6.11 3.47
C ASN A 118 5.39 6.04 2.40
N THR A 119 6.27 5.09 2.57
CA THR A 119 7.22 4.67 1.53
C THR A 119 6.84 3.29 1.04
N VAL A 120 6.96 3.09 -0.27
CA VAL A 120 6.69 1.84 -0.95
C VAL A 120 7.92 1.45 -1.76
N ASP A 121 8.36 0.21 -1.63
CA ASP A 121 9.45 -0.35 -2.40
C ASP A 121 8.96 -1.59 -3.15
N PHE A 122 9.25 -1.64 -4.44
CA PHE A 122 9.22 -2.86 -5.24
C PHE A 122 10.64 -3.30 -5.53
N THR A 123 10.96 -4.55 -5.20
CA THR A 123 12.23 -5.18 -5.59
C THR A 123 11.96 -6.36 -6.51
N LEU A 124 12.77 -6.50 -7.56
CA LEU A 124 12.68 -7.53 -8.56
C LEU A 124 14.01 -8.30 -8.59
N GLU A 125 13.98 -9.53 -8.14
CA GLU A 125 15.15 -10.40 -8.06
C GLU A 125 15.03 -11.52 -9.11
N PRO A 126 15.94 -11.58 -10.10
CA PRO A 126 15.93 -12.67 -11.06
C PRO A 126 16.27 -14.00 -10.37
N LYS A 127 15.50 -15.04 -10.68
CA LYS A 127 15.67 -16.39 -10.13
C LYS A 127 15.44 -17.44 -11.21
N GLY A 128 16.50 -17.71 -12.00
CA GLY A 128 16.41 -18.53 -13.20
C GLY A 128 15.51 -17.87 -14.25
N GLU A 129 14.50 -18.57 -14.74
CA GLU A 129 13.51 -18.05 -15.70
C GLU A 129 12.38 -17.24 -15.05
N MET A 130 12.45 -17.04 -13.73
CA MET A 130 11.44 -16.34 -12.95
C MET A 130 12.02 -15.07 -12.34
N THR A 131 11.13 -14.16 -11.96
CA THR A 131 11.42 -12.98 -11.15
C THR A 131 10.66 -13.07 -9.83
N ASN A 132 11.39 -12.99 -8.71
CA ASN A 132 10.75 -12.79 -7.41
C ASN A 132 10.48 -11.30 -7.23
N VAL A 133 9.21 -10.94 -7.13
CA VAL A 133 8.77 -9.56 -6.92
C VAL A 133 8.33 -9.41 -5.47
N THR A 134 8.93 -8.48 -4.76
CA THR A 134 8.55 -8.10 -3.41
C THR A 134 7.96 -6.70 -3.42
N TRP A 135 6.77 -6.56 -2.84
CA TRP A 135 6.10 -5.29 -2.59
C TRP A 135 6.08 -5.02 -1.09
N ALA A 136 6.77 -3.99 -0.66
CA ALA A 136 6.85 -3.56 0.73
C ALA A 136 6.32 -2.14 0.88
N MET A 137 5.57 -1.88 1.96
CA MET A 137 5.14 -0.55 2.39
C MET A 137 5.44 -0.37 3.85
N ARG A 138 5.89 0.82 4.21
CA ARG A 138 6.17 1.21 5.59
C ARG A 138 5.79 2.67 5.80
N GLY A 139 5.41 2.99 7.02
CA GLY A 139 5.05 4.36 7.38
C GLY A 139 4.90 4.55 8.88
N PRO A 140 4.65 5.79 9.31
CA PRO A 140 4.32 6.08 10.69
C PRO A 140 2.97 5.49 11.08
N ALA A 141 2.87 5.09 12.34
CA ALA A 141 1.61 4.67 12.96
C ALA A 141 1.21 5.70 14.03
N PRO A 142 0.54 6.81 13.67
CA PRO A 142 0.05 7.77 14.64
C PRO A 142 -0.91 7.11 15.62
N PHE A 143 -1.12 7.72 16.79
CA PHE A 143 -1.86 7.11 17.90
C PHE A 143 -3.24 6.58 17.49
N ILE A 144 -3.97 7.33 16.64
CA ILE A 144 -5.26 6.87 16.12
C ILE A 144 -5.15 5.55 15.33
N SER A 145 -4.11 5.40 14.53
CA SER A 145 -3.84 4.15 13.80
C SER A 145 -3.50 3.01 14.75
N LYS A 146 -2.79 3.28 15.85
CA LYS A 146 -2.51 2.28 16.90
C LYS A 146 -3.78 1.82 17.60
N VAL A 147 -4.72 2.74 17.87
CA VAL A 147 -6.05 2.39 18.41
C VAL A 147 -6.82 1.50 17.43
N MET A 148 -6.81 1.86 16.14
CA MET A 148 -7.44 1.01 15.11
C MET A 148 -6.81 -0.38 15.02
N GLN A 149 -5.50 -0.49 15.19
CA GLN A 149 -4.77 -1.77 15.20
C GLN A 149 -5.10 -2.68 16.39
N VAL A 150 -5.79 -2.20 17.42
CA VAL A 150 -6.32 -3.05 18.49
C VAL A 150 -7.48 -3.90 17.96
N PHE A 151 -8.26 -3.38 17.02
CA PHE A 151 -9.45 -4.02 16.46
C PHE A 151 -9.23 -4.64 15.08
N CYS A 152 -8.32 -4.06 14.30
CA CYS A 152 -8.07 -4.45 12.91
C CYS A 152 -6.57 -4.73 12.69
N ASN A 153 -6.25 -5.88 12.09
CA ASN A 153 -4.87 -6.17 11.73
C ASN A 153 -4.54 -5.53 10.37
N MET A 154 -3.75 -4.44 10.39
CA MET A 154 -3.33 -3.73 9.17
C MET A 154 -2.55 -4.62 8.21
N ASP A 155 -1.69 -5.50 8.72
CA ASP A 155 -0.96 -6.45 7.86
C ASP A 155 -1.91 -7.36 7.08
N THR A 156 -2.98 -7.83 7.73
CA THR A 156 -3.99 -8.66 7.06
C THR A 156 -4.80 -7.87 6.04
N MET A 157 -5.20 -6.64 6.35
CA MET A 157 -6.02 -5.81 5.45
C MET A 157 -5.23 -5.40 4.20
N ILE A 158 -4.10 -4.73 4.40
CA ILE A 158 -3.25 -4.23 3.32
C ILE A 158 -2.58 -5.41 2.59
N GLY A 159 -2.18 -6.44 3.33
CA GLY A 159 -1.55 -7.63 2.78
C GLY A 159 -2.42 -8.38 1.79
N LYS A 160 -3.74 -8.47 2.01
CA LYS A 160 -4.68 -9.06 1.05
C LYS A 160 -4.75 -8.27 -0.26
N ASP A 161 -4.72 -6.93 -0.18
CA ASP A 161 -4.68 -6.09 -1.37
C ASP A 161 -3.35 -6.27 -2.13
N PHE A 162 -2.23 -6.38 -1.41
CA PHE A 162 -0.92 -6.66 -2.03
C PHE A 162 -0.89 -8.04 -2.70
N GLU A 163 -1.42 -9.06 -2.06
CA GLU A 163 -1.54 -10.41 -2.63
C GLU A 163 -2.36 -10.41 -3.91
N SER A 164 -3.50 -9.71 -3.90
CA SER A 164 -4.36 -9.55 -5.08
C SER A 164 -3.65 -8.78 -6.20
N GLY A 165 -2.98 -7.67 -5.86
CA GLY A 165 -2.22 -6.87 -6.82
C GLY A 165 -1.06 -7.65 -7.45
N LEU A 166 -0.29 -8.37 -6.64
CA LEU A 166 0.81 -9.21 -7.11
C LEU A 166 0.32 -10.37 -7.99
N ALA A 167 -0.82 -10.98 -7.68
CA ALA A 167 -1.44 -12.01 -8.52
C ALA A 167 -1.88 -11.44 -9.88
N ASN A 168 -2.45 -10.24 -9.91
CA ASN A 168 -2.80 -9.54 -11.14
C ASN A 168 -1.55 -9.16 -11.95
N LEU A 169 -0.49 -8.66 -11.28
CA LEU A 169 0.79 -8.33 -11.89
C LEU A 169 1.41 -9.56 -12.55
N LYS A 170 1.39 -10.71 -11.86
CA LYS A 170 1.81 -11.99 -12.42
C LYS A 170 1.04 -12.32 -13.70
N THR A 171 -0.29 -12.24 -13.64
CA THR A 171 -1.14 -12.50 -14.82
C THR A 171 -0.84 -11.55 -15.98
N ALA A 172 -0.56 -10.27 -15.69
CA ALA A 172 -0.21 -9.28 -16.72
C ALA A 172 1.17 -9.51 -17.33
N ALA A 173 2.14 -9.97 -16.54
CA ALA A 173 3.50 -10.18 -16.98
C ALA A 173 3.72 -11.52 -17.73
N GLU A 174 2.92 -12.53 -17.42
CA GLU A 174 3.04 -13.88 -18.02
C GLU A 174 2.26 -14.04 -19.34
N LYS A 175 1.52 -13.01 -19.78
CA LYS A 175 0.93 -12.92 -21.13
C LYS A 175 2.01 -12.58 -22.15
#